data_342a7de7fef34a7c5ede1f1d34c3266b
#
_entry.id   342a7de7fef34a7c5ede1f1d34c3266b
#
_cell.length_a   1.000
_cell.length_b   1.000
_cell.length_c   1.000
_cell.angle_alpha   90.00
_cell.angle_beta   90.00
_cell.angle_gamma   90.00
#
_symmetry.space_group_name_H-M   'P 1'
#
loop_
_entity.id
_entity.type
_entity.pdbx_description
1 polymer ?
#
loop_
_entity_poly.entity_id
_entity_poly.type
_entity_poly.pdbx_seq_one_letter_code
_entity_poly.pdbx_strand_id
1 'polypeptide(L)'
;MPITVSVKTIARVELVDVTHLVQQEVEKAGVKDGLCVVYVPHTTSGITINEGADPAVCSDVIKKLKQLVPPHDGYRHMEGNSDSHIKASIMGSSVTVLVEGGRLVLGTWQKIFYCEFDGPRSRKVFVKMVNC
;
A
#
# COMPACT_ATOMS: atom_id res chain seq x y z
N MET A 1 2.33 0.49 20.72
CA MET A 1 2.04 -0.63 19.81
C MET A 1 1.35 -0.12 18.55
N PRO A 2 1.79 -0.49 17.35
CA PRO A 2 1.04 -0.15 16.16
C PRO A 2 -0.24 -0.97 16.07
N ILE A 3 -1.20 -0.43 15.35
CA ILE A 3 -2.43 -1.15 15.02
C ILE A 3 -2.13 -2.05 13.82
N THR A 4 -2.54 -3.31 13.89
CA THR A 4 -2.38 -4.24 12.77
C THR A 4 -3.68 -4.34 11.99
N VAL A 5 -3.61 -4.07 10.70
CA VAL A 5 -4.74 -4.23 9.77
C VAL A 5 -4.43 -5.39 8.83
N SER A 6 -5.37 -6.32 8.70
CA SER A 6 -5.21 -7.44 7.79
C SER A 6 -5.67 -7.05 6.40
N VAL A 7 -4.87 -7.41 5.40
CA VAL A 7 -5.21 -7.23 3.99
C VAL A 7 -5.08 -8.58 3.29
N LYS A 8 -6.17 -9.05 2.70
CA LYS A 8 -6.16 -10.30 1.95
C LYS A 8 -6.11 -9.99 0.46
N THR A 9 -5.05 -10.45 -0.20
CA THR A 9 -4.91 -10.27 -1.64
C THR A 9 -5.39 -11.50 -2.40
N ILE A 10 -5.83 -11.31 -3.63
CA ILE A 10 -6.46 -12.36 -4.44
C ILE A 10 -5.74 -12.61 -5.76
N ALA A 11 -4.77 -11.78 -6.11
CA ALA A 11 -3.99 -11.90 -7.35
C ALA A 11 -2.51 -11.83 -7.04
N ARG A 12 -1.67 -12.28 -7.98
CA ARG A 12 -0.23 -12.16 -7.83
C ARG A 12 0.21 -10.70 -7.76
N VAL A 13 -0.36 -9.87 -8.63
CA VAL A 13 -0.09 -8.44 -8.66
C VAL A 13 -1.42 -7.69 -8.66
N GLU A 14 -1.60 -6.80 -7.70
CA GLU A 14 -2.78 -5.94 -7.62
C GLU A 14 -2.54 -4.75 -6.73
N LEU A 15 -3.30 -3.69 -6.95
CA LEU A 15 -3.38 -2.53 -6.07
C LEU A 15 -4.72 -2.60 -5.34
N VAL A 16 -4.68 -2.76 -4.03
CA VAL A 16 -5.88 -2.90 -3.19
C VAL A 16 -6.14 -1.57 -2.48
N ASP A 17 -7.30 -0.98 -2.69
CA ASP A 17 -7.71 0.23 -1.98
C ASP A 17 -7.94 -0.10 -0.51
N VAL A 18 -7.11 0.43 0.37
CA VAL A 18 -7.18 0.23 1.81
C VAL A 18 -7.58 1.51 2.55
N THR A 19 -7.99 2.54 1.83
CA THR A 19 -8.32 3.84 2.41
C THR A 19 -9.35 3.73 3.53
N HIS A 20 -10.43 2.99 3.29
CA HIS A 20 -11.49 2.80 4.28
C HIS A 20 -11.01 2.09 5.53
N LEU A 21 -10.17 1.06 5.36
CA LEU A 21 -9.59 0.33 6.48
C LEU A 21 -8.73 1.24 7.37
N VAL A 22 -7.93 2.10 6.74
CA VAL A 22 -7.08 3.06 7.46
C VAL A 22 -7.94 4.13 8.14
N GLN A 23 -8.94 4.66 7.44
CA GLN A 23 -9.85 5.67 8.01
C GLN A 23 -10.58 5.13 9.25
N GLN A 24 -11.00 3.88 9.23
CA GLN A 24 -11.63 3.24 10.39
C GLN A 24 -10.69 3.25 11.61
N GLU A 25 -9.41 3.01 11.41
CA GLU A 25 -8.43 3.01 12.51
C GLU A 25 -8.18 4.42 13.03
N VAL A 26 -8.21 5.44 12.16
CA VAL A 26 -8.14 6.85 12.59
C VAL A 26 -9.32 7.18 13.51
N GLU A 27 -10.52 6.78 13.12
CA GLU A 27 -11.73 7.02 13.91
C GLU A 27 -11.67 6.30 15.26
N LYS A 28 -11.26 5.03 15.28
CA LYS A 28 -11.13 4.26 16.53
C LYS A 28 -10.10 4.85 17.48
N ALA A 29 -9.02 5.41 16.96
CA ALA A 29 -7.98 6.03 17.75
C ALA A 29 -8.40 7.38 18.36
N GLY A 30 -9.42 8.01 17.80
CA GLY A 30 -9.93 9.29 18.27
C GLY A 30 -8.99 10.47 18.04
N VAL A 31 -8.01 10.34 17.17
CA VAL A 31 -7.09 11.43 16.83
C VAL A 31 -7.81 12.43 15.96
N LYS A 32 -7.79 13.70 16.37
CA LYS A 32 -8.45 14.77 15.62
C LYS A 32 -7.48 15.49 14.69
N ASP A 33 -6.29 15.78 15.17
CA ASP A 33 -5.26 16.45 14.37
C ASP A 33 -3.94 15.72 14.57
N GLY A 34 -3.25 15.41 13.51
CA GLY A 34 -1.99 14.71 13.59
C GLY A 34 -1.55 14.08 12.29
N LEU A 35 -0.82 12.99 12.44
CA LEU A 35 -0.30 12.20 11.34
C LEU A 35 -0.77 10.76 11.46
N CYS A 36 -1.06 10.15 10.32
CA CYS A 36 -1.31 8.71 10.21
C CYS A 36 -0.18 8.10 9.39
N VAL A 37 0.59 7.22 10.00
CA VAL A 37 1.66 6.48 9.32
C VAL A 37 1.12 5.09 9.00
N VAL A 38 1.25 4.71 7.74
CA VAL A 38 0.83 3.39 7.24
C VAL A 38 2.09 2.68 6.74
N TYR A 39 2.41 1.54 7.33
CA TYR A 39 3.66 0.83 7.08
C TYR A 39 3.41 -0.62 6.70
N VAL A 40 4.10 -1.09 5.66
CA VAL A 40 3.99 -2.46 5.15
C VAL A 40 5.21 -3.26 5.60
N PRO A 41 5.04 -4.25 6.51
CA PRO A 41 6.15 -5.05 7.03
C PRO A 41 6.40 -6.29 6.15
N HIS A 42 6.50 -6.10 4.85
CA HIS A 42 6.74 -7.18 3.89
C HIS A 42 7.79 -6.75 2.86
N THR A 43 8.43 -7.72 2.23
CA THR A 43 9.49 -7.48 1.25
C THR A 43 9.04 -7.61 -0.20
N THR A 44 7.82 -8.12 -0.44
CA THR A 44 7.27 -8.31 -1.78
C THR A 44 5.96 -7.55 -2.00
N SER A 45 5.73 -6.53 -1.20
CA SER A 45 4.59 -5.62 -1.34
C SER A 45 4.98 -4.24 -0.85
N GLY A 46 4.20 -3.25 -1.23
CA GLY A 46 4.44 -1.87 -0.87
C GLY A 46 3.14 -1.13 -0.65
N ILE A 47 3.24 0.20 -0.54
CA ILE A 47 2.09 1.06 -0.35
C ILE A 47 2.30 2.36 -1.09
N THR A 48 1.23 2.91 -1.65
CA THR A 48 1.28 4.18 -2.36
C THR A 48 -0.03 4.93 -2.24
N ILE A 49 -0.02 6.20 -2.63
CA ILE A 49 -1.21 7.04 -2.70
C ILE A 49 -1.31 7.53 -4.14
N ASN A 50 -2.41 7.21 -4.79
CA ASN A 50 -2.67 7.68 -6.15
C ASN A 50 -4.16 7.65 -6.43
N GLU A 51 -4.54 7.86 -7.69
CA GLU A 51 -5.92 7.98 -8.09
C GLU A 51 -6.68 6.66 -7.93
N GLY A 52 -7.84 6.72 -7.29
CA GLY A 52 -8.71 5.59 -7.06
C GLY A 52 -10.08 5.68 -7.74
N ALA A 53 -10.34 6.76 -8.50
CA ALA A 53 -11.63 6.93 -9.17
C ALA A 53 -11.70 6.19 -10.50
N ASP A 54 -10.63 6.23 -11.29
CA ASP A 54 -10.54 5.54 -12.58
C ASP A 54 -9.67 4.28 -12.44
N PRO A 55 -10.26 3.08 -12.53
CA PRO A 55 -9.49 1.84 -12.41
C PRO A 55 -8.43 1.67 -13.51
N ALA A 56 -8.53 2.40 -14.61
CA ALA A 56 -7.52 2.36 -15.66
C ALA A 56 -6.16 2.85 -15.19
N VAL A 57 -6.12 3.78 -14.23
CA VAL A 57 -4.85 4.27 -13.67
C VAL A 57 -4.11 3.14 -12.98
N CYS A 58 -4.77 2.38 -12.10
CA CYS A 58 -4.16 1.21 -11.44
C CYS A 58 -3.69 0.18 -12.46
N SER A 59 -4.50 -0.09 -13.48
CA SER A 59 -4.14 -1.04 -14.55
C SER A 59 -2.90 -0.58 -15.30
N ASP A 60 -2.80 0.70 -15.61
CA ASP A 60 -1.64 1.27 -16.31
C ASP A 60 -0.38 1.19 -15.45
N VAL A 61 -0.49 1.47 -14.14
CA VAL A 61 0.62 1.37 -13.20
C VAL A 61 1.15 -0.07 -13.16
N ILE A 62 0.26 -1.04 -13.01
CA ILE A 62 0.62 -2.46 -12.96
C ILE A 62 1.29 -2.89 -14.26
N LYS A 63 0.70 -2.52 -15.39
CA LYS A 63 1.24 -2.85 -16.73
C LYS A 63 2.63 -2.27 -16.91
N LYS A 64 2.82 -1.01 -16.56
CA LYS A 64 4.11 -0.34 -16.73
C LYS A 64 5.18 -0.91 -15.81
N LEU A 65 4.84 -1.21 -14.58
CA LEU A 65 5.77 -1.86 -13.65
C LEU A 65 6.22 -3.22 -14.17
N LYS A 66 5.31 -3.99 -14.76
CA LYS A 66 5.65 -5.29 -15.36
C LYS A 66 6.64 -5.14 -16.52
N GLN A 67 6.51 -4.09 -17.32
CA GLN A 67 7.42 -3.78 -18.42
C GLN A 67 8.80 -3.34 -17.90
N LEU A 68 8.83 -2.50 -16.88
CA LEU A 68 10.07 -1.98 -16.31
C LEU A 68 10.83 -3.05 -15.51
N VAL A 69 10.10 -3.91 -14.82
CA VAL A 69 10.64 -4.96 -13.96
C VAL A 69 9.94 -6.26 -14.31
N PRO A 70 10.39 -6.96 -15.37
CA PRO A 70 9.74 -8.19 -15.80
C PRO A 70 10.01 -9.33 -14.81
N PRO A 71 9.12 -10.35 -14.76
CA PRO A 71 9.26 -11.47 -13.83
C PRO A 71 10.55 -12.28 -14.04
N HIS A 72 11.06 -12.33 -15.25
CA HIS A 72 12.26 -13.10 -15.60
C HIS A 72 13.23 -12.20 -16.34
N ASP A 73 14.34 -11.88 -15.70
CA ASP A 73 15.35 -10.97 -16.25
C ASP A 73 16.75 -11.29 -15.69
N GLY A 74 17.09 -12.58 -15.60
CA GLY A 74 18.40 -13.01 -15.15
C GLY A 74 18.68 -12.76 -13.65
N TYR A 75 17.65 -12.71 -12.83
CA TYR A 75 17.80 -12.49 -11.40
C TYR A 75 18.53 -13.67 -10.73
N ARG A 76 19.24 -13.38 -9.64
CA ARG A 76 19.98 -14.38 -8.86
C ARG A 76 19.15 -15.04 -7.77
N HIS A 77 18.08 -14.42 -7.33
CA HIS A 77 17.25 -14.93 -6.24
C HIS A 77 16.58 -16.25 -6.64
N MET A 78 16.76 -17.29 -5.83
CA MET A 78 16.36 -18.64 -6.20
C MET A 78 14.84 -18.89 -6.14
N GLU A 79 14.11 -18.10 -5.36
CA GLU A 79 12.66 -18.26 -5.27
C GLU A 79 11.89 -17.78 -6.51
N GLY A 80 12.56 -17.08 -7.42
CA GLY A 80 11.96 -16.65 -8.69
C GLY A 80 11.02 -15.46 -8.56
N ASN A 81 11.12 -14.69 -7.46
CA ASN A 81 10.27 -13.52 -7.21
C ASN A 81 11.05 -12.22 -7.01
N SER A 82 12.24 -12.11 -7.59
CA SER A 82 13.06 -10.89 -7.50
C SER A 82 12.34 -9.67 -8.04
N ASP A 83 11.53 -9.82 -9.08
CA ASP A 83 10.71 -8.73 -9.62
C ASP A 83 9.78 -8.14 -8.55
N SER A 84 9.22 -8.99 -7.70
CA SER A 84 8.34 -8.56 -6.60
C SER A 84 9.11 -7.72 -5.57
N HIS A 85 10.33 -8.15 -5.20
CA HIS A 85 11.19 -7.40 -4.28
C HIS A 85 11.59 -6.03 -4.86
N ILE A 86 11.91 -5.99 -6.14
CA ILE A 86 12.31 -4.74 -6.81
C ILE A 86 11.13 -3.78 -6.89
N LYS A 87 9.96 -4.27 -7.29
CA LYS A 87 8.74 -3.45 -7.36
C LYS A 87 8.36 -2.90 -5.99
N ALA A 88 8.47 -3.72 -4.94
CA ALA A 88 8.23 -3.28 -3.56
C ALA A 88 9.17 -2.14 -3.18
N SER A 89 10.45 -2.24 -3.57
CA SER A 89 11.45 -1.20 -3.31
C SER A 89 11.12 0.11 -4.05
N ILE A 90 10.61 0.01 -5.28
CA ILE A 90 10.22 1.19 -6.06
C ILE A 90 9.01 1.89 -5.44
N MET A 91 8.00 1.14 -5.04
CA MET A 91 6.79 1.71 -4.43
C MET A 91 7.03 2.26 -3.03
N GLY A 92 7.91 1.63 -2.28
CA GLY A 92 8.18 2.00 -0.90
C GLY A 92 7.29 1.27 0.09
N SER A 93 7.68 1.34 1.36
CA SER A 93 7.07 0.56 2.43
C SER A 93 6.17 1.38 3.36
N SER A 94 6.11 2.70 3.21
CA SER A 94 5.27 3.52 4.08
C SER A 94 4.76 4.76 3.37
N VAL A 95 3.61 5.24 3.84
CA VAL A 95 3.08 6.55 3.49
C VAL A 95 2.64 7.25 4.78
N THR A 96 2.69 8.58 4.75
CA THR A 96 2.21 9.41 5.85
C THR A 96 1.10 10.31 5.31
N VAL A 97 -0.02 10.32 6.02
CA VAL A 97 -1.19 11.13 5.66
C VAL A 97 -1.51 12.05 6.82
N LEU A 98 -1.79 13.31 6.54
CA LEU A 98 -2.25 14.25 7.56
C LEU A 98 -3.65 13.84 8.03
N VAL A 99 -3.92 14.07 9.30
CA VAL A 99 -5.25 13.88 9.91
C VAL A 99 -5.73 15.23 10.37
N GLU A 100 -6.94 15.59 9.98
CA GLU A 100 -7.58 16.84 10.37
C GLU A 100 -9.07 16.60 10.60
N GLY A 101 -9.58 17.06 11.73
CA GLY A 101 -10.96 16.83 12.10
C GLY A 101 -11.33 15.34 12.20
N GLY A 102 -10.37 14.49 12.58
CA GLY A 102 -10.58 13.05 12.68
C GLY A 102 -10.63 12.30 11.37
N ARG A 103 -10.22 12.94 10.27
CA ARG A 103 -10.27 12.34 8.94
C ARG A 103 -8.93 12.45 8.24
N LEU A 104 -8.62 11.44 7.42
CA LEU A 104 -7.46 11.47 6.53
C LEU A 104 -7.61 12.63 5.53
N VAL A 105 -6.57 13.44 5.42
CA VAL A 105 -6.54 14.55 4.45
C VAL A 105 -6.01 13.99 3.13
N LEU A 106 -6.94 13.67 2.24
CA LEU A 106 -6.63 13.16 0.91
C LEU A 106 -7.26 14.08 -0.14
N GLY A 107 -6.59 14.24 -1.26
CA GLY A 107 -7.17 14.92 -2.41
C GLY A 107 -8.38 14.15 -2.95
N THR A 108 -9.21 14.82 -3.74
CA THR A 108 -10.48 14.27 -4.27
C THR A 108 -10.30 12.90 -4.93
N TRP A 109 -9.19 12.68 -5.62
CA TRP A 109 -8.94 11.47 -6.38
C TRP A 109 -8.00 10.49 -5.68
N GLN A 110 -7.41 10.90 -4.56
CA GLN A 110 -6.41 10.09 -3.86
C GLN A 110 -7.05 8.96 -3.04
N LYS A 111 -6.46 7.78 -3.15
CA LYS A 111 -6.73 6.62 -2.31
C LYS A 111 -5.40 6.03 -1.86
N ILE A 112 -5.42 5.34 -0.74
CA ILE A 112 -4.25 4.60 -0.25
C ILE A 112 -4.35 3.19 -0.81
N PHE A 113 -3.31 2.78 -1.56
CA PHE A 113 -3.26 1.46 -2.18
C PHE A 113 -2.20 0.58 -1.56
N TYR A 114 -2.62 -0.59 -1.12
CA TYR A 114 -1.71 -1.69 -0.83
C TYR A 114 -1.28 -2.31 -2.16
N CYS A 115 0.04 -2.39 -2.39
CA CYS A 115 0.60 -2.87 -3.65
C CYS A 115 1.12 -4.29 -3.45
N GLU A 116 0.38 -5.28 -3.94
CA GLU A 116 0.77 -6.69 -3.88
C GLU A 116 1.55 -7.04 -5.13
N PHE A 117 2.72 -7.66 -4.95
CA PHE A 117 3.57 -8.08 -6.07
C PHE A 117 3.90 -9.57 -6.07
N ASP A 118 3.46 -10.32 -5.06
CA ASP A 118 3.72 -11.76 -4.95
C ASP A 118 2.58 -12.48 -4.20
N GLY A 119 1.36 -12.17 -4.58
CA GLY A 119 0.16 -12.78 -4.01
C GLY A 119 -0.29 -14.02 -4.78
N PRO A 120 -1.46 -14.55 -4.44
CA PRO A 120 -2.31 -14.09 -3.32
C PRO A 120 -1.77 -14.49 -1.95
N ARG A 121 -1.93 -13.63 -0.97
CA ARG A 121 -1.46 -13.88 0.41
C ARG A 121 -2.33 -13.16 1.42
N SER A 122 -2.22 -13.61 2.68
CA SER A 122 -2.67 -12.81 3.82
C SER A 122 -1.54 -11.88 4.23
N ARG A 123 -1.81 -10.59 4.18
CA ARG A 123 -0.82 -9.54 4.44
C ARG A 123 -1.22 -8.73 5.68
N LYS A 124 -0.25 -8.00 6.20
CA LYS A 124 -0.46 -7.08 7.33
C LYS A 124 0.00 -5.70 6.94
N VAL A 125 -0.70 -4.71 7.46
CA VAL A 125 -0.30 -3.31 7.40
C VAL A 125 -0.32 -2.78 8.82
N PHE A 126 0.73 -2.06 9.22
CA PHE A 126 0.77 -1.41 10.51
C PHE A 126 0.35 0.04 10.35
N VAL A 127 -0.51 0.50 11.25
CA VAL A 127 -1.01 1.87 11.26
C VAL A 127 -0.68 2.48 12.62
N LYS A 128 -0.11 3.68 12.60
CA LYS A 128 0.19 4.42 13.83
C LYS A 128 -0.24 5.86 13.66
N MET A 129 -1.00 6.35 14.64
CA MET A 129 -1.37 7.76 14.70
C MET A 129 -0.39 8.50 15.61
N VAL A 130 -0.07 9.73 15.20
CA VAL A 130 0.73 10.66 16.00
C VAL A 130 -0.11 11.91 16.19
N ASN A 131 -0.40 12.24 17.44
CA ASN A 131 -1.09 13.49 17.79
C ASN A 131 -0.16 14.69 17.61
N CYS A 132 -0.69 15.76 17.05
CA CYS A 132 0.05 17.02 16.90
C CYS A 132 -0.63 18.19 17.58
#